data_574e6ed97600a2844abce040ef6a78f8
#
_entry.id   574e6ed97600a2844abce040ef6a78f8
#
_cell.length_a   1.000
_cell.length_b   1.000
_cell.length_c   1.000
_cell.angle_alpha   90.00
_cell.angle_beta   90.00
_cell.angle_gamma   90.00
#
_symmetry.space_group_name_H-M   'P 1'
#
loop_
_entity.id
_entity.type
_entity.pdbx_description
1 polymer ?
#
loop_
_entity_poly.entity_id
_entity_poly.type
_entity_poly.pdbx_seq_one_letter_code
_entity_poly.pdbx_strand_id
1 'polypeptide(L)'
;YNFLRRHEKMDKFVLNLIHRPEMVPEYSATVTGQGKEEDIGDKALLTESLDIFKTQQRLAHENGLKVTIQMTYASLFNDEAVEIAKHDHEVYGDEIALSLLGLPCEEFREKYKTKDFCIWMFSMEDKKAIVNDVFEKFHDKFGFYPESTGSYYMDADLTNYTKEKYPPVKCAVAT
;
A
#
# COMPACT_ATOMS: atom_id res chain seq x y z
N TYR A 1 28.14 15.35 -45.69
CA TYR A 1 28.12 15.94 -44.35
C TYR A 1 26.76 15.73 -43.71
N ASN A 2 26.48 14.50 -43.29
CA ASN A 2 25.35 14.15 -42.45
C ASN A 2 25.92 13.53 -41.18
N PHE A 3 26.48 14.40 -40.32
CA PHE A 3 26.84 14.03 -38.97
C PHE A 3 25.99 14.88 -38.02
N LEU A 4 25.46 14.21 -36.97
CA LEU A 4 24.83 14.80 -35.80
C LEU A 4 23.34 15.16 -35.93
N ARG A 5 22.47 14.19 -36.05
CA ARG A 5 21.33 14.05 -35.15
C ARG A 5 21.52 12.79 -34.29
N ARG A 6 22.45 12.85 -33.35
CA ARG A 6 22.26 12.08 -32.13
C ARG A 6 20.95 12.60 -31.54
N HIS A 7 19.90 11.81 -31.62
CA HIS A 7 18.80 11.94 -30.71
C HIS A 7 19.45 11.81 -29.34
N GLU A 8 19.57 12.91 -28.62
CA GLU A 8 19.74 12.89 -27.18
C GLU A 8 18.53 12.12 -26.67
N LYS A 9 18.72 10.82 -26.46
CA LYS A 9 17.86 10.03 -25.62
C LYS A 9 17.98 10.70 -24.26
N MET A 10 17.07 11.63 -23.97
CA MET A 10 16.95 12.11 -22.60
C MET A 10 16.67 10.86 -21.79
N ASP A 11 17.63 10.45 -20.99
CA ASP A 11 17.44 9.39 -20.04
C ASP A 11 16.31 9.86 -19.11
N LYS A 12 15.12 9.29 -19.31
CA LYS A 12 13.97 9.62 -18.49
C LYS A 12 14.23 9.03 -17.12
N PHE A 13 14.41 9.88 -16.14
CA PHE A 13 14.45 9.48 -14.74
C PHE A 13 13.03 9.31 -14.27
N VAL A 14 12.69 8.13 -13.74
CA VAL A 14 11.39 7.85 -13.13
C VAL A 14 11.62 7.72 -11.63
N LEU A 15 10.99 8.61 -10.87
CA LEU A 15 10.95 8.55 -9.41
C LEU A 15 9.57 8.03 -9.00
N ASN A 16 9.53 6.91 -8.32
CA ASN A 16 8.31 6.39 -7.71
C ASN A 16 8.31 6.75 -6.23
N LEU A 17 7.38 7.61 -5.82
CA LEU A 17 7.15 7.98 -4.43
C LEU A 17 5.99 7.14 -3.90
N ILE A 18 6.25 6.34 -2.87
CA ILE A 18 5.25 5.53 -2.21
C ILE A 18 4.96 6.13 -0.84
N HIS A 19 3.73 6.58 -0.63
CA HIS A 19 3.24 7.10 0.64
C HIS A 19 2.27 6.13 1.29
N ARG A 20 2.29 6.05 2.60
CA ARG A 20 1.38 5.19 3.40
C ARG A 20 0.73 5.99 4.51
N PRO A 21 -0.59 5.83 4.74
CA PRO A 21 -1.29 6.54 5.82
C PRO A 21 -0.79 6.20 7.23
N GLU A 22 -0.29 4.98 7.45
CA GLU A 22 0.18 4.51 8.76
C GLU A 22 1.67 4.63 9.00
N MET A 23 2.34 5.56 8.36
CA MET A 23 3.79 5.80 8.57
C MET A 23 4.03 6.56 9.87
N VAL A 24 4.24 5.83 10.95
CA VAL A 24 4.67 6.35 12.25
C VAL A 24 6.09 5.86 12.58
N PRO A 25 6.88 6.59 13.39
CA PRO A 25 8.24 6.19 13.73
C PRO A 25 8.33 4.80 14.37
N GLU A 26 7.37 4.45 15.20
CA GLU A 26 7.29 3.17 15.90
C GLU A 26 7.03 1.98 14.97
N TYR A 27 6.46 2.23 13.80
CA TYR A 27 6.26 1.19 12.80
C TYR A 27 7.58 0.52 12.38
N SER A 28 8.61 1.32 12.11
CA SER A 28 9.94 0.80 11.74
C SER A 28 10.55 -0.04 12.86
N ALA A 29 10.43 0.42 14.11
CA ALA A 29 10.93 -0.30 15.28
C ALA A 29 10.23 -1.66 15.45
N THR A 30 8.94 -1.74 15.18
CA THR A 30 8.17 -2.98 15.30
C THR A 30 8.52 -3.98 14.21
N VAL A 31 8.63 -3.53 12.96
CA VAL A 31 9.03 -4.39 11.82
C VAL A 31 10.44 -4.95 12.02
N THR A 32 11.32 -4.22 12.69
CA THR A 32 12.69 -4.69 13.02
C THR A 32 12.76 -5.55 14.30
N GLY A 33 11.63 -5.85 14.95
CA GLY A 33 11.56 -6.65 16.17
C GLY A 33 11.94 -5.88 17.44
N GLN A 34 12.01 -4.55 17.39
CA GLN A 34 12.35 -3.69 18.53
C GLN A 34 11.12 -3.12 19.23
N GLY A 35 9.93 -3.29 18.69
CA GLY A 35 8.66 -2.80 19.23
C GLY A 35 7.67 -3.93 19.52
N LYS A 36 6.48 -3.57 20.00
CA LYS A 36 5.35 -4.50 20.17
C LYS A 36 4.58 -4.62 18.85
N GLU A 37 4.60 -5.79 18.26
CA GLU A 37 3.98 -6.09 16.96
C GLU A 37 2.45 -5.92 16.97
N GLU A 38 1.85 -6.09 18.13
CA GLU A 38 0.39 -6.03 18.36
C GLU A 38 -0.22 -4.64 18.06
N ASP A 39 0.61 -3.60 18.07
CA ASP A 39 0.13 -2.21 17.97
C ASP A 39 0.30 -1.58 16.57
N ILE A 40 0.88 -2.30 15.60
CA ILE A 40 1.22 -1.70 14.29
C ILE A 40 -0.04 -1.23 13.56
N GLY A 41 -1.04 -2.10 13.45
CA GLY A 41 -2.26 -1.80 12.73
C GLY A 41 -3.11 -0.74 13.41
N ASP A 42 -3.16 -0.78 14.75
CA ASP A 42 -3.95 0.18 15.52
C ASP A 42 -3.32 1.58 15.47
N LYS A 43 -1.99 1.67 15.41
CA LYS A 43 -1.27 2.95 15.21
C LYS A 43 -1.53 3.59 13.85
N ALA A 44 -1.89 2.83 12.85
CA ALA A 44 -2.29 3.35 11.54
C ALA A 44 -3.54 4.25 11.61
N LEU A 45 -4.32 4.12 12.66
CA LEU A 45 -5.56 4.87 12.87
C LEU A 45 -5.37 6.14 13.69
N LEU A 46 -4.15 6.43 14.16
CA LEU A 46 -3.85 7.61 14.97
C LEU A 46 -3.77 8.88 14.12
N THR A 47 -4.27 9.99 14.68
CA THR A 47 -4.25 11.31 14.04
C THR A 47 -2.84 11.73 13.62
N GLU A 48 -1.82 11.44 14.45
CA GLU A 48 -0.42 11.78 14.16
C GLU A 48 0.07 11.14 12.85
N SER A 49 -0.29 9.87 12.60
CA SER A 49 0.05 9.19 11.35
C SER A 49 -0.56 9.91 10.14
N LEU A 50 -1.82 10.32 10.24
CA LEU A 50 -2.50 11.07 9.18
C LEU A 50 -1.89 12.44 8.95
N ASP A 51 -1.45 13.12 9.98
CA ASP A 51 -0.79 14.44 9.84
C ASP A 51 0.54 14.34 9.08
N ILE A 52 1.30 13.26 9.32
CA ILE A 52 2.51 12.95 8.56
C ILE A 52 2.13 12.67 7.10
N PHE A 53 1.14 11.82 6.86
CA PHE A 53 0.66 11.48 5.52
C PHE A 53 0.19 12.72 4.75
N LYS A 54 -0.67 13.57 5.35
CA LYS A 54 -1.11 14.84 4.76
C LYS A 54 0.06 15.75 4.39
N THR A 55 1.08 15.81 5.26
CA THR A 55 2.27 16.62 5.01
C THR A 55 3.06 16.09 3.81
N GLN A 56 3.23 14.78 3.69
CA GLN A 56 3.91 14.16 2.55
C GLN A 56 3.16 14.42 1.24
N GLN A 57 1.82 14.23 1.24
CA GLN A 57 0.97 14.51 0.08
C GLN A 57 1.10 15.97 -0.36
N ARG A 58 0.91 16.90 0.57
CA ARG A 58 1.04 18.32 0.29
C ARG A 58 2.40 18.69 -0.33
N LEU A 59 3.51 18.20 0.25
CA LEU A 59 4.85 18.49 -0.25
C LEU A 59 5.07 17.91 -1.65
N ALA A 60 4.57 16.73 -1.95
CA ALA A 60 4.65 16.15 -3.29
C ALA A 60 3.87 16.99 -4.31
N HIS A 61 2.63 17.33 -4.01
CA HIS A 61 1.76 18.08 -4.92
C HIS A 61 2.22 19.52 -5.13
N GLU A 62 2.72 20.21 -4.10
CA GLU A 62 3.33 21.54 -4.22
C GLU A 62 4.54 21.56 -5.18
N ASN A 63 5.21 20.41 -5.35
CA ASN A 63 6.31 20.23 -6.28
C ASN A 63 5.90 19.58 -7.63
N GLY A 64 4.61 19.44 -7.89
CA GLY A 64 4.08 18.87 -9.13
C GLY A 64 4.36 17.38 -9.31
N LEU A 65 4.60 16.67 -8.22
CA LEU A 65 4.87 15.23 -8.22
C LEU A 65 3.57 14.46 -8.02
N LYS A 66 3.48 13.30 -8.68
CA LYS A 66 2.47 12.28 -8.41
C LYS A 66 3.07 11.21 -7.52
N VAL A 67 2.22 10.60 -6.70
CA VAL A 67 2.62 9.56 -5.77
C VAL A 67 1.78 8.30 -5.95
N THR A 68 2.27 7.19 -5.45
CA THR A 68 1.48 5.97 -5.23
C THR A 68 1.09 5.93 -3.75
N ILE A 69 -0.20 6.08 -3.47
CA ILE A 69 -0.76 5.96 -2.13
C ILE A 69 -1.01 4.48 -1.86
N GLN A 70 -0.19 3.89 -1.00
CA GLN A 70 -0.28 2.47 -0.70
C GLN A 70 -1.15 2.25 0.54
N MET A 71 -2.44 1.97 0.32
CA MET A 71 -3.39 1.64 1.38
C MET A 71 -3.10 0.26 1.96
N THR A 72 -3.12 0.15 3.27
CA THR A 72 -3.01 -1.12 3.98
C THR A 72 -4.36 -1.58 4.49
N TYR A 73 -4.45 -2.82 4.97
CA TYR A 73 -5.71 -3.33 5.52
C TYR A 73 -6.25 -2.41 6.63
N ALA A 74 -5.40 -2.04 7.59
CA ALA A 74 -5.79 -1.15 8.69
C ALA A 74 -6.27 0.22 8.20
N SER A 75 -5.58 0.82 7.22
CA SER A 75 -5.95 2.14 6.70
C SER A 75 -7.28 2.15 5.94
N LEU A 76 -7.75 1.00 5.45
CA LEU A 76 -9.08 0.87 4.83
C LEU A 76 -10.25 1.04 5.82
N PHE A 77 -9.99 0.93 7.14
CA PHE A 77 -10.97 1.21 8.18
C PHE A 77 -10.94 2.67 8.67
N ASN A 78 -9.99 3.46 8.19
CA ASN A 78 -9.90 4.89 8.51
C ASN A 78 -10.55 5.71 7.38
N ASP A 79 -11.76 6.20 7.61
CA ASP A 79 -12.51 6.95 6.59
C ASP A 79 -11.80 8.22 6.16
N GLU A 80 -11.06 8.90 7.05
CA GLU A 80 -10.29 10.09 6.70
C GLU A 80 -9.13 9.76 5.74
N ALA A 81 -8.41 8.66 5.98
CA ALA A 81 -7.36 8.19 5.08
C ALA A 81 -7.91 7.82 3.70
N VAL A 82 -9.07 7.17 3.67
CA VAL A 82 -9.77 6.82 2.42
C VAL A 82 -10.18 8.07 1.64
N GLU A 83 -10.76 9.06 2.30
CA GLU A 83 -11.20 10.30 1.65
C GLU A 83 -10.01 11.13 1.13
N ILE A 84 -8.89 11.18 1.85
CA ILE A 84 -7.66 11.82 1.35
C ILE A 84 -7.19 11.11 0.08
N ALA A 85 -7.11 9.79 0.10
CA ALA A 85 -6.66 9.01 -1.06
C ALA A 85 -7.56 9.22 -2.29
N LYS A 86 -8.89 9.23 -2.12
CA LYS A 86 -9.85 9.53 -3.20
C LYS A 86 -9.63 10.93 -3.76
N HIS A 87 -9.57 11.92 -2.88
CA HIS A 87 -9.36 13.32 -3.28
C HIS A 87 -8.08 13.46 -4.10
N ASP A 88 -6.97 12.90 -3.61
CA ASP A 88 -5.68 13.06 -4.26
C ASP A 88 -5.60 12.29 -5.59
N HIS A 89 -6.27 11.15 -5.67
CA HIS A 89 -6.46 10.42 -6.93
C HIS A 89 -7.23 11.26 -7.98
N GLU A 90 -8.33 11.87 -7.58
CA GLU A 90 -9.19 12.66 -8.47
C GLU A 90 -8.54 13.98 -8.90
N VAL A 91 -7.89 14.68 -7.97
CA VAL A 91 -7.36 16.04 -8.19
C VAL A 91 -5.97 16.02 -8.80
N TYR A 92 -5.09 15.16 -8.31
CA TYR A 92 -3.67 15.14 -8.71
C TYR A 92 -3.32 13.96 -9.61
N GLY A 93 -4.20 12.96 -9.68
CA GLY A 93 -3.98 11.74 -10.47
C GLY A 93 -2.98 10.80 -9.82
N ASP A 94 -2.95 10.79 -8.49
CA ASP A 94 -2.18 9.81 -7.72
C ASP A 94 -2.73 8.40 -7.92
N GLU A 95 -1.87 7.40 -7.85
CA GLU A 95 -2.30 6.02 -7.87
C GLU A 95 -2.73 5.60 -6.47
N ILE A 96 -3.87 4.89 -6.36
CA ILE A 96 -4.25 4.20 -5.13
C ILE A 96 -3.89 2.72 -5.28
N ALA A 97 -2.88 2.29 -4.56
CA ALA A 97 -2.36 0.93 -4.52
C ALA A 97 -2.78 0.22 -3.23
N LEU A 98 -2.67 -1.09 -3.21
CA LEU A 98 -2.97 -1.91 -2.05
C LEU A 98 -1.70 -2.56 -1.50
N SER A 99 -1.52 -2.49 -0.18
CA SER A 99 -0.47 -3.22 0.54
C SER A 99 -1.05 -4.32 1.40
N LEU A 100 -0.43 -5.49 1.37
CA LEU A 100 -0.70 -6.58 2.30
C LEU A 100 0.08 -6.45 3.61
N LEU A 101 0.52 -5.23 3.92
CA LEU A 101 1.07 -4.83 5.21
C LEU A 101 -0.04 -4.26 6.10
N GLY A 102 0.27 -4.01 7.37
CA GLY A 102 -0.69 -3.43 8.30
C GLY A 102 -1.89 -4.34 8.57
N LEU A 103 -1.70 -5.66 8.45
CA LEU A 103 -2.75 -6.62 8.75
C LEU A 103 -3.17 -6.65 10.23
N PRO A 104 -2.27 -6.55 11.22
CA PRO A 104 -2.62 -6.74 12.63
C PRO A 104 -3.33 -5.52 13.22
N CYS A 105 -4.49 -5.19 12.71
CA CYS A 105 -5.47 -4.34 13.37
C CYS A 105 -6.51 -5.18 14.13
N GLU A 106 -7.34 -4.54 14.93
CA GLU A 106 -8.33 -5.23 15.74
C GLU A 106 -9.25 -6.11 14.89
N GLU A 107 -9.77 -5.58 13.79
CA GLU A 107 -10.65 -6.27 12.86
C GLU A 107 -9.99 -7.53 12.28
N PHE A 108 -8.71 -7.45 11.95
CA PHE A 108 -7.97 -8.60 11.43
C PHE A 108 -7.77 -9.66 12.52
N ARG A 109 -7.35 -9.26 13.72
CA ARG A 109 -7.15 -10.17 14.85
C ARG A 109 -8.44 -10.87 15.26
N GLU A 110 -9.55 -10.14 15.27
CA GLU A 110 -10.87 -10.71 15.57
C GLU A 110 -11.32 -11.72 14.52
N LYS A 111 -11.12 -11.40 13.24
CA LYS A 111 -11.54 -12.25 12.13
C LYS A 111 -10.73 -13.54 12.02
N TYR A 112 -9.40 -13.41 12.04
CA TYR A 112 -8.49 -14.54 11.78
C TYR A 112 -7.99 -15.22 13.05
N LYS A 113 -8.29 -14.69 14.23
CA LYS A 113 -7.90 -15.24 15.55
C LYS A 113 -6.40 -15.55 15.65
N THR A 114 -5.57 -14.68 15.07
CA THR A 114 -4.12 -14.86 14.97
C THR A 114 -3.36 -13.67 15.53
N LYS A 115 -2.10 -13.93 15.88
CA LYS A 115 -1.08 -12.91 16.19
C LYS A 115 -0.12 -12.68 15.04
N ASP A 116 -0.24 -13.47 13.97
CA ASP A 116 0.60 -13.33 12.79
C ASP A 116 0.28 -12.01 12.07
N PHE A 117 1.30 -11.32 11.62
CA PHE A 117 1.19 -9.95 11.11
C PHE A 117 1.74 -9.79 9.69
N CYS A 118 2.40 -10.80 9.16
CA CYS A 118 2.93 -10.80 7.80
C CYS A 118 2.25 -11.87 6.96
N ILE A 119 1.89 -11.53 5.74
CA ILE A 119 1.19 -12.45 4.84
C ILE A 119 1.96 -13.78 4.62
N TRP A 120 3.28 -13.74 4.60
CA TRP A 120 4.12 -14.93 4.41
C TRP A 120 4.04 -15.96 5.56
N MET A 121 3.56 -15.58 6.74
CA MET A 121 3.45 -16.45 7.92
C MET A 121 2.27 -17.43 7.82
N PHE A 122 1.33 -17.17 6.94
CA PHE A 122 0.09 -17.94 6.81
C PHE A 122 0.23 -19.13 5.85
N SER A 123 -0.67 -20.12 6.01
CA SER A 123 -0.83 -21.17 5.01
C SER A 123 -1.29 -20.59 3.66
N MET A 124 -1.10 -21.31 2.56
CA MET A 124 -1.56 -20.83 1.24
C MET A 124 -3.08 -20.63 1.19
N GLU A 125 -3.85 -21.45 1.90
CA GLU A 125 -5.30 -21.32 2.00
C GLU A 125 -5.68 -20.02 2.71
N ASP A 126 -5.07 -19.75 3.86
CA ASP A 126 -5.30 -18.52 4.61
C ASP A 126 -4.81 -17.28 3.84
N LYS A 127 -3.65 -17.35 3.18
CA LYS A 127 -3.16 -16.29 2.30
C LYS A 127 -4.18 -15.89 1.24
N LYS A 128 -4.78 -16.89 0.57
CA LYS A 128 -5.81 -16.62 -0.44
C LYS A 128 -7.06 -15.97 0.17
N ALA A 129 -7.49 -16.46 1.34
CA ALA A 129 -8.62 -15.87 2.05
C ALA A 129 -8.34 -14.42 2.46
N ILE A 130 -7.16 -14.14 3.00
CA ILE A 130 -6.73 -12.79 3.39
C ILE A 130 -6.65 -11.88 2.17
N VAL A 131 -6.02 -12.31 1.08
CA VAL A 131 -5.95 -11.51 -0.16
C VAL A 131 -7.33 -11.15 -0.65
N ASN A 132 -8.26 -12.12 -0.69
CA ASN A 132 -9.62 -11.84 -1.12
C ASN A 132 -10.30 -10.81 -0.22
N ASP A 133 -10.18 -10.96 1.09
CA ASP A 133 -10.77 -10.03 2.05
C ASP A 133 -10.24 -8.59 1.88
N VAL A 134 -8.94 -8.46 1.76
CA VAL A 134 -8.29 -7.16 1.62
C VAL A 134 -8.65 -6.49 0.29
N PHE A 135 -8.68 -7.26 -0.82
CA PHE A 135 -9.04 -6.74 -2.13
C PHE A 135 -10.52 -6.34 -2.22
N GLU A 136 -11.42 -7.16 -1.67
CA GLU A 136 -12.85 -6.82 -1.62
C GLU A 136 -13.09 -5.58 -0.73
N LYS A 137 -12.41 -5.49 0.41
CA LYS A 137 -12.47 -4.29 1.26
C LYS A 137 -11.97 -3.04 0.53
N PHE A 138 -10.90 -3.15 -0.24
CA PHE A 138 -10.40 -2.06 -1.08
C PHE A 138 -11.46 -1.65 -2.12
N HIS A 139 -12.03 -2.64 -2.82
CA HIS A 139 -13.07 -2.38 -3.82
C HIS A 139 -14.30 -1.72 -3.20
N ASP A 140 -14.73 -2.14 -2.02
CA ASP A 140 -15.86 -1.52 -1.31
C ASP A 140 -15.61 -0.03 -0.99
N LYS A 141 -14.36 0.34 -0.71
CA LYS A 141 -14.00 1.72 -0.40
C LYS A 141 -13.80 2.59 -1.64
N PHE A 142 -13.22 2.06 -2.71
CA PHE A 142 -12.79 2.85 -3.87
C PHE A 142 -13.63 2.61 -5.14
N GLY A 143 -14.39 1.52 -5.22
CA GLY A 143 -15.22 1.17 -6.38
C GLY A 143 -14.45 0.54 -7.54
N PHE A 144 -13.16 0.28 -7.37
CA PHE A 144 -12.29 -0.40 -8.35
C PHE A 144 -11.25 -1.27 -7.64
N TYR A 145 -10.63 -2.20 -8.37
CA TYR A 145 -9.49 -2.98 -7.87
C TYR A 145 -8.17 -2.27 -8.17
N PRO A 146 -7.15 -2.39 -7.28
CA PRO A 146 -5.88 -1.72 -7.46
C PRO A 146 -5.13 -2.28 -8.67
N GLU A 147 -4.36 -1.43 -9.38
CA GLU A 147 -3.47 -1.84 -10.46
C GLU A 147 -2.10 -2.31 -9.93
N SER A 148 -1.72 -1.86 -8.75
CA SER A 148 -0.50 -2.31 -8.07
C SER A 148 -0.76 -2.75 -6.65
N THR A 149 0.05 -3.71 -6.19
CA THR A 149 0.02 -4.22 -4.83
C THR A 149 1.43 -4.37 -4.29
N GLY A 150 1.57 -4.46 -2.99
CA GLY A 150 2.87 -4.64 -2.36
C GLY A 150 2.80 -5.42 -1.06
N SER A 151 3.89 -6.08 -0.70
CA SER A 151 4.10 -6.70 0.60
C SER A 151 5.58 -7.02 0.80
N TYR A 152 5.96 -7.30 2.05
CA TYR A 152 7.20 -8.01 2.32
C TYR A 152 7.05 -9.49 1.97
N TYR A 153 8.07 -10.08 1.34
CA TYR A 153 8.16 -11.52 1.11
C TYR A 153 6.93 -12.13 0.43
N MET A 154 6.50 -11.56 -0.68
CA MET A 154 5.47 -12.18 -1.51
C MET A 154 6.04 -13.42 -2.19
N ASP A 155 5.38 -14.57 -1.97
CA ASP A 155 5.72 -15.78 -2.71
C ASP A 155 5.10 -15.81 -4.13
N ALA A 156 5.70 -16.60 -5.01
CA ALA A 156 5.29 -16.67 -6.41
C ALA A 156 3.86 -17.20 -6.57
N ASP A 157 3.45 -18.17 -5.75
CA ASP A 157 2.13 -18.80 -5.84
C ASP A 157 1.04 -17.80 -5.44
N LEU A 158 1.28 -17.00 -4.39
CA LEU A 158 0.37 -15.94 -3.99
C LEU A 158 0.28 -14.84 -5.05
N THR A 159 1.42 -14.47 -5.64
CA THR A 159 1.48 -13.47 -6.71
C THR A 159 0.69 -13.94 -7.93
N ASN A 160 0.86 -15.18 -8.35
CA ASN A 160 0.11 -15.79 -9.45
C ASN A 160 -1.39 -15.83 -9.14
N TYR A 161 -1.77 -16.30 -7.94
CA TYR A 161 -3.16 -16.30 -7.51
C TYR A 161 -3.79 -14.90 -7.55
N THR A 162 -3.08 -13.91 -7.02
CA THR A 162 -3.56 -12.52 -7.00
C THR A 162 -3.77 -12.01 -8.43
N LYS A 163 -2.84 -12.26 -9.33
CA LYS A 163 -2.93 -11.87 -10.74
C LYS A 163 -4.08 -12.55 -11.48
N GLU A 164 -4.29 -13.82 -11.23
CA GLU A 164 -5.38 -14.58 -11.86
C GLU A 164 -6.75 -14.14 -11.32
N LYS A 165 -6.85 -13.93 -10.02
CA LYS A 165 -8.11 -13.58 -9.35
C LYS A 165 -8.50 -12.12 -9.60
N TYR A 166 -7.51 -11.22 -9.66
CA TYR A 166 -7.68 -9.78 -9.82
C TYR A 166 -6.91 -9.27 -11.05
N PRO A 167 -7.45 -9.46 -12.27
CA PRO A 167 -6.78 -9.10 -13.53
C PRO A 167 -6.31 -7.64 -13.64
N PRO A 168 -6.95 -6.65 -12.99
CA PRO A 168 -6.45 -5.27 -12.97
C PRO A 168 -5.04 -5.12 -12.40
N VAL A 169 -4.59 -6.01 -11.49
CA VAL A 169 -3.23 -5.96 -10.91
C VAL A 169 -2.18 -6.16 -11.99
N LYS A 170 -1.36 -5.15 -12.24
CA LYS A 170 -0.30 -5.14 -13.27
C LYS A 170 1.10 -5.23 -12.65
N CYS A 171 1.24 -4.74 -11.42
CA CYS A 171 2.52 -4.63 -10.74
C CYS A 171 2.42 -5.15 -9.31
N ALA A 172 3.45 -5.84 -8.86
CA ALA A 172 3.66 -6.20 -7.46
C ALA A 172 5.02 -5.70 -6.99
N VAL A 173 5.04 -4.98 -5.87
CA VAL A 173 6.26 -4.52 -5.22
C VAL A 173 6.54 -5.42 -4.03
N ALA A 174 7.60 -6.22 -4.13
CA ALA A 174 8.12 -7.03 -3.03
C ALA A 174 9.42 -6.39 -2.52
N THR A 175 9.54 -6.25 -1.21
CA THR A 175 10.73 -5.71 -0.55
C THR A 175 11.36 -6.75 0.37
#